data_d21c8bac3b28c016ed98feba0fbb0294
#
_entry.id   d21c8bac3b28c016ed98feba0fbb0294
#
_cell.length_a   1.000
_cell.length_b   1.000
_cell.length_c   1.000
_cell.angle_alpha   90.00
_cell.angle_beta   90.00
_cell.angle_gamma   90.00
#
_symmetry.space_group_name_H-M   'P 1'
#
loop_
_entity.id
_entity.type
_entity.pdbx_description
1 polymer ?
#
loop_
_entity_poly.entity_id
_entity_poly.type
_entity_poly.pdbx_seq_one_letter_code
_entity_poly.pdbx_strand_id
1 'polypeptide(L)'
;MHPRTFSKHLRHAGIVAAIQAAEQKTTGQIRVCISPRHTDTPVAAAQAEFLRLGLDKSPARNGVLIFVAPRAHKFAIIGDEAVHAKCGDAFWRELADVMSGYFRKSEFTPGIIHGVQKAGELLAEHFPSPRLGGMKS
;
A
#
# COMPACT_ATOMS: atom_id res chain seq x y z
N MET A 1 -21.48 2.74 5.37
CA MET A 1 -20.55 2.75 6.51
C MET A 1 -20.08 4.15 6.81
N HIS A 2 -20.11 4.51 8.06
CA HIS A 2 -19.64 5.83 8.50
C HIS A 2 -18.12 5.79 8.64
N PRO A 3 -17.37 6.82 8.16
CA PRO A 3 -15.89 6.79 8.23
C PRO A 3 -15.34 6.60 9.64
N ARG A 4 -16.00 7.20 10.65
CA ARG A 4 -15.58 7.03 12.03
C ARG A 4 -15.70 5.58 12.48
N THR A 5 -16.78 4.92 12.10
CA THR A 5 -16.99 3.50 12.42
C THR A 5 -15.93 2.65 11.73
N PHE A 6 -15.64 2.95 10.45
CA PHE A 6 -14.61 2.25 9.71
C PHE A 6 -13.26 2.38 10.43
N SER A 7 -12.92 3.62 10.86
CA SER A 7 -11.65 3.84 11.55
C SER A 7 -11.53 3.06 12.85
N LYS A 8 -12.65 2.88 13.57
CA LYS A 8 -12.65 2.09 14.80
C LYS A 8 -12.38 0.62 14.53
N HIS A 9 -12.83 0.13 13.37
CA HIS A 9 -12.60 -1.26 12.99
C HIS A 9 -11.22 -1.49 12.39
N LEU A 10 -10.52 -0.41 12.04
CA LEU A 10 -9.17 -0.50 11.53
C LEU A 10 -8.19 -0.50 12.69
N ARG A 11 -7.42 -1.53 12.80
CA ARG A 11 -6.38 -1.62 13.82
C ARG A 11 -5.15 -0.87 13.32
N HIS A 12 -5.17 0.45 13.49
CA HIS A 12 -4.11 1.32 12.98
C HIS A 12 -2.73 0.87 13.44
N ALA A 13 -2.61 0.43 14.70
CA ALA A 13 -1.34 -0.04 15.22
C ALA A 13 -0.80 -1.23 14.42
N GLY A 14 -1.69 -2.15 14.03
CA GLY A 14 -1.30 -3.31 13.23
C GLY A 14 -0.84 -2.90 11.83
N ILE A 15 -1.52 -1.93 11.23
CA ILE A 15 -1.15 -1.44 9.91
C ILE A 15 0.22 -0.73 9.97
N VAL A 16 0.41 0.14 10.97
CA VAL A 16 1.68 0.84 11.17
C VAL A 16 2.81 -0.15 11.39
N ALA A 17 2.59 -1.17 12.23
CA ALA A 17 3.61 -2.19 12.48
C ALA A 17 3.98 -2.94 11.20
N ALA A 18 2.99 -3.27 10.37
CA ALA A 18 3.23 -3.95 9.09
C ALA A 18 4.07 -3.08 8.15
N ILE A 19 3.76 -1.78 8.08
CA ILE A 19 4.52 -0.84 7.26
C ILE A 19 5.96 -0.75 7.74
N GLN A 20 6.16 -0.61 9.05
CA GLN A 20 7.50 -0.50 9.62
C GLN A 20 8.32 -1.75 9.36
N ALA A 21 7.70 -2.93 9.54
CA ALA A 21 8.40 -4.19 9.28
C ALA A 21 8.78 -4.32 7.80
N ALA A 22 7.89 -3.94 6.90
CA ALA A 22 8.14 -4.00 5.47
C ALA A 22 9.27 -3.04 5.07
N GLU A 23 9.23 -1.81 5.58
CA GLU A 23 10.21 -0.79 5.20
C GLU A 23 11.61 -1.06 5.76
N GLN A 24 11.74 -1.92 6.75
CA GLN A 24 13.07 -2.32 7.22
C GLN A 24 13.82 -3.17 6.21
N LYS A 25 13.11 -3.82 5.32
CA LYS A 25 13.69 -4.76 4.36
C LYS A 25 13.91 -4.16 2.98
N THR A 26 13.50 -2.93 2.77
CA THR A 26 13.57 -2.29 1.46
C THR A 26 13.86 -0.81 1.60
N THR A 27 14.41 -0.19 0.54
CA THR A 27 14.52 1.25 0.44
C THR A 27 13.22 1.89 0.01
N GLY A 28 12.25 1.09 -0.45
CA GLY A 28 10.96 1.59 -0.88
C GLY A 28 10.14 2.15 0.25
N GLN A 29 9.23 3.05 -0.09
CA GLN A 29 8.32 3.66 0.88
C GLN A 29 6.92 3.11 0.66
N ILE A 30 6.25 2.76 1.75
CA ILE A 30 4.88 2.26 1.71
C ILE A 30 4.01 3.20 2.54
N ARG A 31 2.92 3.66 1.96
CA ARG A 31 1.96 4.51 2.67
C ARG A 31 0.57 3.96 2.48
N VAL A 32 -0.27 4.13 3.49
CA VAL A 32 -1.67 3.75 3.45
C VAL A 32 -2.49 5.01 3.71
N CYS A 33 -3.43 5.31 2.83
CA CYS A 33 -4.33 6.44 2.99
C CYS A 33 -5.76 5.92 3.04
N ILE A 34 -6.49 6.26 4.09
CA ILE A 34 -7.89 5.90 4.24
C ILE A 34 -8.70 7.18 4.09
N SER A 35 -9.38 7.31 2.95
CA SER A 35 -10.13 8.51 2.63
C SER A 35 -11.50 8.48 3.32
N PRO A 36 -11.91 9.57 3.98
CA PRO A 36 -13.26 9.66 4.55
C PRO A 36 -14.31 9.98 3.52
N ARG A 37 -13.92 10.29 2.29
CA ARG A 37 -14.84 10.73 1.26
C ARG A 37 -15.25 9.60 0.34
N HIS A 38 -16.47 9.70 -0.18
CA HIS A 38 -16.91 8.84 -1.27
C HIS A 38 -16.15 9.23 -2.54
N THR A 39 -15.69 8.26 -3.30
CA THR A 39 -15.07 8.51 -4.59
C THR A 39 -15.43 7.39 -5.56
N ASP A 40 -15.77 7.78 -6.77
CA ASP A 40 -16.02 6.83 -7.86
C ASP A 40 -14.78 6.58 -8.70
N THR A 41 -13.73 7.37 -8.47
CA THR A 41 -12.48 7.29 -9.23
C THR A 41 -11.30 7.08 -8.28
N PRO A 42 -11.20 5.89 -7.66
CA PRO A 42 -10.15 5.67 -6.65
C PRO A 42 -8.74 5.79 -7.21
N VAL A 43 -8.52 5.41 -8.47
CA VAL A 43 -7.18 5.52 -9.05
C VAL A 43 -6.75 6.98 -9.17
N ALA A 44 -7.64 7.86 -9.68
CA ALA A 44 -7.32 9.27 -9.82
C ALA A 44 -7.10 9.91 -8.45
N ALA A 45 -7.94 9.58 -7.46
CA ALA A 45 -7.81 10.10 -6.11
C ALA A 45 -6.50 9.63 -5.48
N ALA A 46 -6.13 8.38 -5.71
CA ALA A 46 -4.89 7.82 -5.18
C ALA A 46 -3.67 8.48 -5.82
N GLN A 47 -3.72 8.75 -7.11
CA GLN A 47 -2.62 9.44 -7.80
C GLN A 47 -2.41 10.84 -7.23
N ALA A 48 -3.49 11.57 -6.99
CA ALA A 48 -3.41 12.89 -6.39
C ALA A 48 -2.80 12.83 -5.00
N GLU A 49 -3.20 11.85 -4.20
CA GLU A 49 -2.68 11.68 -2.85
C GLU A 49 -1.20 11.26 -2.87
N PHE A 50 -0.83 10.43 -3.83
CA PHE A 50 0.57 10.01 -4.01
C PHE A 50 1.48 11.22 -4.19
N LEU A 51 1.06 12.15 -5.04
CA LEU A 51 1.80 13.39 -5.27
C LEU A 51 1.78 14.30 -4.05
N ARG A 52 0.64 14.42 -3.40
CA ARG A 52 0.51 15.25 -2.21
C ARG A 52 1.44 14.78 -1.09
N LEU A 53 1.59 13.47 -0.94
CA LEU A 53 2.49 12.90 0.07
C LEU A 53 3.96 12.98 -0.32
N GLY A 54 4.26 13.41 -1.54
CA GLY A 54 5.63 13.52 -2.01
C GLY A 54 6.31 12.20 -2.30
N LEU A 55 5.52 11.14 -2.53
CA LEU A 55 6.09 9.82 -2.80
C LEU A 55 6.87 9.78 -4.11
N ASP A 56 6.54 10.67 -5.05
CA ASP A 56 7.24 10.78 -6.33
C ASP A 56 8.61 11.45 -6.21
N LYS A 57 8.95 11.97 -5.03
CA LYS A 57 10.21 12.70 -4.83
C LYS A 57 11.34 11.81 -4.35
N SER A 58 11.07 10.54 -4.11
CA SER A 58 12.11 9.59 -3.77
C SER A 58 13.06 9.40 -4.95
N PRO A 59 14.39 9.47 -4.75
CA PRO A 59 15.34 9.31 -5.86
C PRO A 59 15.21 7.96 -6.57
N ALA A 60 14.87 6.90 -5.83
CA ALA A 60 14.72 5.58 -6.40
C ALA A 60 13.39 5.36 -7.11
N ARG A 61 12.42 6.30 -6.95
CA ARG A 61 11.10 6.22 -7.55
C ARG A 61 10.41 4.88 -7.26
N ASN A 62 10.51 4.43 -6.01
CA ASN A 62 10.01 3.13 -5.57
C ASN A 62 8.96 3.21 -4.46
N GLY A 63 8.19 4.28 -4.42
CA GLY A 63 7.10 4.42 -3.46
C GLY A 63 5.86 3.65 -3.87
N VAL A 64 5.09 3.21 -2.88
CA VAL A 64 3.81 2.52 -3.08
C VAL A 64 2.78 3.13 -2.14
N LEU A 65 1.60 3.41 -2.68
CA LEU A 65 0.48 3.91 -1.90
C LEU A 65 -0.69 2.93 -2.02
N ILE A 66 -1.22 2.52 -0.88
CA ILE A 66 -2.48 1.79 -0.81
C ILE A 66 -3.54 2.78 -0.36
N PHE A 67 -4.46 3.10 -1.26
CA PHE A 67 -5.51 4.08 -1.04
C PHE A 67 -6.84 3.35 -0.86
N VAL A 68 -7.52 3.61 0.25
CA VAL A 68 -8.78 2.94 0.57
C VAL A 68 -9.88 3.99 0.74
N ALA A 69 -10.99 3.80 0.05
CA ALA A 69 -12.17 4.65 0.15
C ALA A 69 -13.32 3.80 0.66
N PRO A 70 -13.48 3.67 1.99
CA PRO A 70 -14.45 2.74 2.56
C PRO A 70 -15.90 3.10 2.24
N ARG A 71 -16.23 4.37 2.11
CA ARG A 71 -17.60 4.77 1.79
C ARG A 71 -18.04 4.31 0.41
N ALA A 72 -17.09 4.15 -0.50
CA ALA A 72 -17.37 3.67 -1.85
C ALA A 72 -17.06 2.17 -2.00
N HIS A 73 -16.55 1.52 -0.96
CA HIS A 73 -16.07 0.14 -0.99
C HIS A 73 -15.04 -0.07 -2.10
N LYS A 74 -14.17 0.94 -2.29
CA LYS A 74 -13.16 0.93 -3.35
C LYS A 74 -11.78 1.18 -2.79
N PHE A 75 -10.78 0.72 -3.54
CA PHE A 75 -9.39 0.97 -3.19
C PHE A 75 -8.56 1.04 -4.47
N ALA A 76 -7.34 1.56 -4.34
CA ALA A 76 -6.37 1.58 -5.43
C ALA A 76 -4.98 1.39 -4.87
N ILE A 77 -4.11 0.78 -5.65
CA ILE A 77 -2.70 0.62 -5.30
C ILE A 77 -1.90 1.33 -6.38
N ILE A 78 -1.08 2.31 -5.96
CA ILE A 78 -0.26 3.10 -6.88
C ILE A 78 1.21 2.82 -6.57
N GLY A 79 1.94 2.35 -7.57
CA GLY A 79 3.38 2.21 -7.49
C GLY A 79 4.06 3.24 -8.38
N ASP A 80 5.21 3.75 -7.95
CA ASP A 80 5.95 4.70 -8.75
C ASP A 80 6.62 4.01 -9.94
N GLU A 81 7.25 4.78 -10.81
CA GLU A 81 7.70 4.27 -12.10
C GLU A 81 8.72 3.13 -12.01
N ALA A 82 9.64 3.17 -11.02
CA ALA A 82 10.60 2.08 -10.87
C ALA A 82 9.93 0.79 -10.40
N VAL A 83 8.86 0.91 -9.61
CA VAL A 83 8.08 -0.24 -9.18
C VAL A 83 7.40 -0.90 -10.37
N HIS A 84 6.77 -0.10 -11.23
CA HIS A 84 6.16 -0.63 -12.45
C HIS A 84 7.16 -1.29 -13.37
N ALA A 85 8.33 -0.65 -13.55
CA ALA A 85 9.35 -1.15 -14.46
C ALA A 85 9.89 -2.51 -14.02
N LYS A 86 10.05 -2.73 -12.72
CA LYS A 86 10.66 -3.96 -12.21
C LYS A 86 9.67 -5.06 -11.87
N CYS A 87 8.46 -4.68 -11.45
CA CYS A 87 7.50 -5.64 -10.88
C CYS A 87 6.43 -6.09 -11.86
N GLY A 88 6.13 -5.25 -12.86
CA GLY A 88 5.09 -5.58 -13.84
C GLY A 88 3.68 -5.49 -13.27
N ASP A 89 2.68 -5.71 -14.14
CA ASP A 89 1.28 -5.52 -13.79
C ASP A 89 0.63 -6.75 -13.16
N ALA A 90 1.11 -7.94 -13.50
CA ALA A 90 0.46 -9.18 -13.06
C ALA A 90 0.41 -9.30 -11.55
N PHE A 91 1.50 -8.95 -10.87
CA PHE A 91 1.56 -9.01 -9.41
C PHE A 91 0.50 -8.09 -8.79
N TRP A 92 0.40 -6.87 -9.30
CA TRP A 92 -0.54 -5.88 -8.74
C TRP A 92 -1.99 -6.28 -8.95
N ARG A 93 -2.31 -6.88 -10.10
CA ARG A 93 -3.66 -7.37 -10.35
C ARG A 93 -4.02 -8.52 -9.40
N GLU A 94 -3.10 -9.44 -9.21
CA GLU A 94 -3.31 -10.57 -8.31
C GLU A 94 -3.50 -10.08 -6.87
N LEU A 95 -2.66 -9.13 -6.43
CA LEU A 95 -2.79 -8.55 -5.10
C LEU A 95 -4.12 -7.84 -4.93
N ALA A 96 -4.55 -7.09 -5.94
CA ALA A 96 -5.83 -6.39 -5.89
C ALA A 96 -7.00 -7.37 -5.77
N ASP A 97 -6.93 -8.51 -6.46
CA ASP A 97 -7.96 -9.54 -6.37
C ASP A 97 -8.06 -10.10 -4.95
N VAL A 98 -6.92 -10.37 -4.33
CA VAL A 98 -6.91 -10.90 -2.95
C VAL A 98 -7.47 -9.87 -1.98
N MET A 99 -7.03 -8.61 -2.09
CA MET A 99 -7.54 -7.54 -1.23
C MET A 99 -9.04 -7.33 -1.40
N SER A 100 -9.52 -7.43 -2.64
CA SER A 100 -10.97 -7.32 -2.90
C SER A 100 -11.75 -8.39 -2.17
N GLY A 101 -11.20 -9.60 -2.08
CA GLY A 101 -11.82 -10.69 -1.32
C GLY A 101 -11.99 -10.35 0.15
N TYR A 102 -10.94 -9.81 0.76
CA TYR A 102 -11.02 -9.36 2.16
C TYR A 102 -12.07 -8.26 2.33
N PHE A 103 -12.06 -7.29 1.43
CA PHE A 103 -12.94 -6.13 1.56
C PHE A 103 -14.41 -6.50 1.38
N ARG A 104 -14.72 -7.47 0.51
CA ARG A 104 -16.09 -7.96 0.35
C ARG A 104 -16.62 -8.59 1.63
N LYS A 105 -15.74 -9.14 2.47
CA LYS A 105 -16.10 -9.72 3.76
C LYS A 105 -16.01 -8.71 4.89
N SER A 106 -15.80 -7.45 4.58
CA SER A 106 -15.58 -6.37 5.56
C SER A 106 -14.36 -6.61 6.45
N GLU A 107 -13.41 -7.39 5.99
CA GLU A 107 -12.16 -7.63 6.69
C GLU A 107 -11.11 -6.62 6.23
N PHE A 108 -11.33 -5.35 6.57
CA PHE A 108 -10.52 -4.25 6.07
C PHE A 108 -9.09 -4.27 6.60
N THR A 109 -8.93 -4.41 7.90
CA THR A 109 -7.59 -4.42 8.51
C THR A 109 -6.74 -5.58 7.98
N PRO A 110 -7.24 -6.83 7.99
CA PRO A 110 -6.45 -7.93 7.41
C PRO A 110 -6.12 -7.72 5.95
N GLY A 111 -7.06 -7.18 5.17
CA GLY A 111 -6.82 -6.91 3.75
C GLY A 111 -5.73 -5.88 3.52
N ILE A 112 -5.73 -4.80 4.27
CA ILE A 112 -4.71 -3.76 4.17
C ILE A 112 -3.35 -4.31 4.61
N ILE A 113 -3.31 -5.03 5.73
CA ILE A 113 -2.06 -5.62 6.22
C ILE A 113 -1.50 -6.60 5.20
N HIS A 114 -2.36 -7.45 4.60
CA HIS A 114 -1.93 -8.36 3.55
C HIS A 114 -1.30 -7.61 2.39
N GLY A 115 -1.95 -6.51 1.96
CA GLY A 115 -1.42 -5.67 0.89
C GLY A 115 -0.06 -5.09 1.21
N VAL A 116 0.10 -4.57 2.43
CA VAL A 116 1.37 -4.01 2.89
C VAL A 116 2.46 -5.09 2.90
N GLN A 117 2.15 -6.27 3.43
CA GLN A 117 3.12 -7.36 3.53
C GLN A 117 3.58 -7.83 2.15
N LYS A 118 2.64 -8.01 1.23
CA LYS A 118 2.98 -8.48 -0.12
C LYS A 118 3.74 -7.42 -0.92
N ALA A 119 3.33 -6.16 -0.81
CA ALA A 119 4.07 -5.07 -1.44
C ALA A 119 5.48 -4.98 -0.87
N GLY A 120 5.61 -5.15 0.45
CA GLY A 120 6.90 -5.13 1.12
C GLY A 120 7.82 -6.24 0.66
N GLU A 121 7.29 -7.46 0.48
CA GLU A 121 8.08 -8.59 -0.02
C GLU A 121 8.60 -8.30 -1.42
N LEU A 122 7.74 -7.76 -2.28
CA LEU A 122 8.12 -7.44 -3.64
C LEU A 122 9.18 -6.34 -3.69
N LEU A 123 8.99 -5.29 -2.88
CA LEU A 123 9.95 -4.21 -2.81
C LEU A 123 11.30 -4.69 -2.25
N ALA A 124 11.28 -5.59 -1.27
CA ALA A 124 12.51 -6.14 -0.70
C ALA A 124 13.29 -6.96 -1.75
N GLU A 125 12.57 -7.63 -2.63
CA GLU A 125 13.19 -8.41 -3.70
C GLU A 125 13.92 -7.52 -4.71
N HIS A 126 13.29 -6.42 -5.10
CA HIS A 126 13.81 -5.54 -6.15
C HIS A 126 14.58 -4.33 -5.63
N PHE A 127 14.30 -3.91 -4.41
CA PHE A 127 14.92 -2.74 -3.79
C PHE A 127 15.32 -3.06 -2.35
N PRO A 128 16.28 -3.99 -2.16
CA PRO A 128 16.65 -4.42 -0.80
C PRO A 128 17.30 -3.30 0.01
N SER A 129 17.04 -3.33 1.31
CA SER A 129 17.65 -2.38 2.22
C SER A 129 19.15 -2.64 2.35
N PRO A 130 20.01 -1.59 2.27
CA PRO A 130 21.44 -1.76 2.51
C PRO A 130 21.74 -2.37 3.88
N ARG A 131 20.93 -2.05 4.91
CA ARG A 131 21.11 -2.62 6.24
C ARG A 131 20.96 -4.15 6.19
N LEU A 132 19.94 -4.61 5.48
CA LEU A 132 19.71 -6.05 5.37
C LEU A 132 20.83 -6.73 4.60
N GLY A 133 21.27 -6.10 3.51
CA GLY A 133 22.40 -6.60 2.72
C GLY A 133 23.68 -6.68 3.53
N GLY A 134 23.93 -5.70 4.37
CA GLY A 134 25.12 -5.68 5.21
C GLY A 134 25.16 -6.78 6.25
N MET A 135 24.00 -7.29 6.63
CA MET A 135 23.91 -8.36 7.61
C MET A 135 24.23 -9.73 7.04
N LYS A 136 24.39 -9.83 5.75
CA LYS A 136 24.65 -11.10 5.10
C LYS A 136 26.12 -11.47 5.02
N SER A 137 26.96 -10.62 5.42
CA SER A 137 28.40 -10.80 5.30
C SER A 137 28.92 -12.11 5.89
#